data_892c7ad951f4886d959e5afb06728f87
#
_entry.id   892c7ad951f4886d959e5afb06728f87
#
_cell.length_a   1.000
_cell.length_b   1.000
_cell.length_c   1.000
_cell.angle_alpha   90.00
_cell.angle_beta   90.00
_cell.angle_gamma   90.00
#
_symmetry.space_group_name_H-M   'P 1'
#
loop_
_entity.id
_entity.type
_entity.pdbx_description
1 polymer ?
#
loop_
_entity_poly.entity_id
_entity_poly.type
_entity_poly.pdbx_seq_one_letter_code
_entity_poly.pdbx_strand_id
1 'polypeptide(L)'
;ELLFRKVEEKVKKAIFEYGLIVDGDRILIGLSGGKDSLALVDLLGRRSKIFRPRFEVIVTHIVMSNIPYRSDIDYLKSRADEHGLSFFVHETSFDASTDTRKSPCFLCSWTRRKALFDIAKRHGCNKIALGHHQDDILETLLMNMIHQGAIGTMPPRLKMDKFDMEIIRPMCLVEEKDLTRIAVWRGYRKQIKNCPYESGSSR
;
A
#
# COMPACT_ATOMS: atom_id res chain seq x y z
N GLU A 1 10.44 -12.64 16.05
CA GLU A 1 11.07 -13.16 14.82
C GLU A 1 10.26 -14.32 14.22
N LEU A 2 9.83 -15.31 15.01
CA LEU A 2 9.08 -16.48 14.53
C LEU A 2 7.76 -16.08 13.84
N LEU A 3 7.04 -15.10 14.40
CA LEU A 3 5.81 -14.55 13.79
C LEU A 3 6.11 -13.89 12.44
N PHE A 4 7.20 -13.12 12.35
CA PHE A 4 7.56 -12.43 11.12
C PHE A 4 7.86 -13.44 10.00
N ARG A 5 8.61 -14.52 10.29
CA ARG A 5 8.85 -15.62 9.34
C ARG A 5 7.55 -16.30 8.89
N LYS A 6 6.60 -16.52 9.81
CA LYS A 6 5.28 -17.06 9.45
C LYS A 6 4.53 -16.16 8.46
N VAL A 7 4.61 -14.84 8.66
CA VAL A 7 4.00 -13.87 7.74
C VAL A 7 4.75 -13.83 6.40
N GLU A 8 6.09 -13.90 6.40
CA GLU A 8 6.88 -14.04 5.17
C GLU A 8 6.45 -15.27 4.34
N GLU A 9 6.18 -16.41 4.99
CA GLU A 9 5.70 -17.61 4.27
C GLU A 9 4.28 -17.42 3.70
N LYS A 10 3.37 -16.72 4.40
CA LYS A 10 2.05 -16.36 3.87
C LYS A 10 2.17 -15.45 2.64
N VAL A 11 3.05 -14.44 2.70
CA VAL A 11 3.33 -13.54 1.56
C VAL A 11 3.95 -14.29 0.39
N LYS A 12 4.91 -15.16 0.65
CA LYS A 12 5.51 -16.04 -0.35
C LYS A 12 4.45 -16.92 -1.02
N LYS A 13 3.58 -17.54 -0.21
CA LYS A 13 2.46 -18.34 -0.73
C LYS A 13 1.58 -17.50 -1.65
N ALA A 14 1.18 -16.30 -1.25
CA ALA A 14 0.36 -15.42 -2.09
C ALA A 14 1.06 -15.05 -3.40
N ILE A 15 2.36 -14.74 -3.36
CA ILE A 15 3.16 -14.42 -4.55
C ILE A 15 3.11 -15.55 -5.58
N PHE A 16 3.33 -16.80 -5.14
CA PHE A 16 3.35 -17.95 -6.05
C PHE A 16 1.95 -18.40 -6.47
N GLU A 17 1.00 -18.47 -5.55
CA GLU A 17 -0.35 -18.97 -5.81
C GLU A 17 -1.13 -18.05 -6.78
N TYR A 18 -0.97 -16.74 -6.64
CA TYR A 18 -1.66 -15.75 -7.48
C TYR A 18 -0.79 -15.15 -8.59
N GLY A 19 0.46 -15.61 -8.73
CA GLY A 19 1.39 -15.07 -9.73
C GLY A 19 1.61 -13.57 -9.60
N LEU A 20 1.74 -13.08 -8.35
CA LEU A 20 1.81 -11.63 -8.08
C LEU A 20 3.10 -11.00 -8.54
N ILE A 21 4.22 -11.72 -8.45
CA ILE A 21 5.56 -11.22 -8.77
C ILE A 21 6.28 -12.25 -9.63
N VAL A 22 6.86 -11.80 -10.72
CA VAL A 22 7.67 -12.60 -11.64
C VAL A 22 9.06 -11.97 -11.84
N ASP A 23 9.98 -12.71 -12.48
CA ASP A 23 11.31 -12.20 -12.79
C ASP A 23 11.22 -10.95 -13.70
N GLY A 24 11.98 -9.92 -13.33
CA GLY A 24 12.05 -8.68 -14.07
C GLY A 24 11.01 -7.63 -13.65
N ASP A 25 10.10 -7.95 -12.71
CA ASP A 25 9.13 -6.96 -12.22
C ASP A 25 9.82 -5.80 -11.53
N ARG A 26 9.25 -4.61 -11.72
CA ARG A 26 9.61 -3.39 -11.02
C ARG A 26 8.37 -2.85 -10.31
N ILE A 27 8.41 -2.87 -8.97
CA ILE A 27 7.25 -2.71 -8.10
C ILE A 27 7.33 -1.40 -7.35
N LEU A 28 6.28 -0.57 -7.44
CA LEU A 28 6.13 0.61 -6.60
C LEU A 28 5.34 0.27 -5.34
N ILE A 29 5.85 0.67 -4.17
CA ILE A 29 5.13 0.65 -2.90
C ILE A 29 4.75 2.08 -2.50
N GLY A 30 3.47 2.33 -2.25
CA GLY A 30 2.99 3.55 -1.61
C GLY A 30 3.11 3.46 -0.10
N LEU A 31 4.11 4.11 0.49
CA LEU A 31 4.36 4.12 1.93
C LEU A 31 3.56 5.23 2.61
N SER A 32 2.42 4.90 3.18
CA SER A 32 1.56 5.87 3.89
C SER A 32 2.02 6.19 5.33
N GLY A 33 2.94 5.39 5.87
CA GLY A 33 3.36 5.45 7.26
C GLY A 33 2.45 4.70 8.24
N GLY A 34 1.39 4.07 7.76
CA GLY A 34 0.60 3.12 8.54
C GLY A 34 1.31 1.76 8.69
N LYS A 35 0.94 0.99 9.74
CA LYS A 35 1.54 -0.31 10.06
C LYS A 35 1.62 -1.27 8.86
N ASP A 36 0.57 -1.31 8.03
CA ASP A 36 0.47 -2.24 6.92
C ASP A 36 1.40 -1.86 5.78
N SER A 37 1.51 -0.56 5.46
CA SER A 37 2.45 -0.09 4.45
C SER A 37 3.92 -0.25 4.89
N LEU A 38 4.21 -0.08 6.18
CA LEU A 38 5.53 -0.34 6.75
C LEU A 38 5.87 -1.84 6.71
N ALA A 39 4.91 -2.70 7.08
CA ALA A 39 5.08 -4.15 6.99
C ALA A 39 5.30 -4.61 5.55
N LEU A 40 4.59 -4.01 4.58
CA LEU A 40 4.78 -4.32 3.16
C LEU A 40 6.19 -3.97 2.69
N VAL A 41 6.75 -2.81 3.11
CA VAL A 41 8.14 -2.42 2.82
C VAL A 41 9.13 -3.43 3.40
N ASP A 42 8.96 -3.84 4.67
CA ASP A 42 9.83 -4.82 5.30
C ASP A 42 9.77 -6.19 4.60
N LEU A 43 8.55 -6.67 4.28
CA LEU A 43 8.33 -7.98 3.67
C LEU A 43 8.87 -8.05 2.23
N LEU A 44 8.53 -7.07 1.39
CA LEU A 44 9.01 -7.05 0.00
C LEU A 44 10.48 -6.63 -0.10
N GLY A 45 10.95 -5.73 0.78
CA GLY A 45 12.37 -5.36 0.84
C GLY A 45 13.28 -6.53 1.20
N ARG A 46 12.87 -7.40 2.13
CA ARG A 46 13.59 -8.65 2.42
C ARG A 46 13.47 -9.65 1.26
N ARG A 47 12.26 -9.76 0.69
CA ARG A 47 11.99 -10.71 -0.40
C ARG A 47 12.76 -10.37 -1.68
N SER A 48 12.97 -9.09 -2.00
CA SER A 48 13.73 -8.66 -3.19
C SER A 48 15.21 -9.06 -3.16
N LYS A 49 15.74 -9.39 -1.98
CA LYS A 49 17.12 -9.90 -1.82
C LYS A 49 17.26 -11.39 -2.11
N ILE A 50 16.17 -12.12 -2.32
CA ILE A 50 16.16 -13.54 -2.63
C ILE A 50 16.25 -13.71 -4.15
N PHE A 51 17.01 -14.72 -4.58
CA PHE A 51 17.40 -14.91 -5.99
C PHE A 51 16.22 -15.14 -6.95
N ARG A 52 15.07 -15.69 -6.50
CA ARG A 52 13.90 -15.98 -7.35
C ARG A 52 12.58 -15.72 -6.62
N PRO A 53 11.63 -15.01 -7.26
CA PRO A 53 11.81 -14.20 -8.48
C PRO A 53 12.75 -13.02 -8.23
N ARG A 54 13.49 -12.56 -9.25
CA ARG A 54 14.25 -11.31 -9.21
C ARG A 54 13.33 -10.16 -9.56
N PHE A 55 13.23 -9.18 -8.69
CA PHE A 55 12.42 -7.98 -8.91
C PHE A 55 13.02 -6.77 -8.18
N GLU A 56 12.67 -5.59 -8.63
CA GLU A 56 13.05 -4.34 -7.98
C GLU A 56 11.89 -3.74 -7.22
N VAL A 57 12.21 -3.06 -6.11
CA VAL A 57 11.22 -2.34 -5.29
C VAL A 57 11.61 -0.88 -5.18
N ILE A 58 10.67 0.00 -5.47
CA ILE A 58 10.75 1.45 -5.26
C ILE A 58 9.69 1.83 -4.25
N VAL A 59 10.04 2.72 -3.32
CA VAL A 59 9.13 3.20 -2.28
C VAL A 59 8.84 4.68 -2.51
N THR A 60 7.57 5.06 -2.45
CA THR A 60 7.18 6.46 -2.52
C THR A 60 6.26 6.86 -1.37
N HIS A 61 6.47 8.06 -0.83
CA HIS A 61 5.53 8.71 0.09
C HIS A 61 4.85 9.89 -0.60
N ILE A 62 3.52 9.93 -0.53
CA ILE A 62 2.74 11.02 -1.13
C ILE A 62 2.32 12.00 -0.06
N VAL A 63 2.79 13.23 -0.16
CA VAL A 63 2.41 14.35 0.68
C VAL A 63 1.28 15.12 0.01
N MET A 64 0.21 15.40 0.77
CA MET A 64 -0.87 16.28 0.32
C MET A 64 -0.60 17.69 0.86
N SER A 65 -0.14 18.61 0.01
CA SER A 65 0.29 19.95 0.44
C SER A 65 -0.84 20.82 1.02
N ASN A 66 -2.08 20.51 0.66
CA ASN A 66 -3.26 21.24 1.16
C ASN A 66 -3.93 20.58 2.38
N ILE A 67 -3.30 19.56 2.97
CA ILE A 67 -3.77 18.96 4.23
C ILE A 67 -2.71 19.21 5.31
N PRO A 68 -3.10 19.80 6.46
CA PRO A 68 -2.18 20.19 7.52
C PRO A 68 -1.74 19.01 8.39
N TYR A 69 -1.29 17.90 7.79
CA TYR A 69 -0.62 16.86 8.55
C TYR A 69 0.81 16.65 8.05
N ARG A 70 1.70 16.35 8.95
CA ARG A 70 3.11 16.09 8.64
C ARG A 70 3.46 14.64 8.92
N SER A 71 4.08 14.01 7.93
CA SER A 71 4.72 12.70 8.10
C SER A 71 6.18 12.91 8.53
N ASP A 72 6.67 12.02 9.37
CA ASP A 72 8.10 11.92 9.68
C ASP A 72 8.82 11.29 8.49
N ILE A 73 9.23 12.13 7.54
CA ILE A 73 9.85 11.69 6.27
C ILE A 73 11.16 10.97 6.52
N ASP A 74 11.97 11.44 7.48
CA ASP A 74 13.27 10.83 7.80
C ASP A 74 13.08 9.43 8.36
N TYR A 75 12.07 9.24 9.20
CA TYR A 75 11.68 7.91 9.67
C TYR A 75 11.23 7.00 8.52
N LEU A 76 10.36 7.49 7.63
CA LEU A 76 9.89 6.70 6.49
C LEU A 76 11.03 6.32 5.55
N LYS A 77 11.94 7.26 5.30
CA LYS A 77 13.15 7.02 4.52
C LYS A 77 14.03 5.97 5.18
N SER A 78 14.28 6.08 6.49
CA SER A 78 15.12 5.10 7.21
C SER A 78 14.58 3.68 7.10
N ARG A 79 13.24 3.50 7.05
CA ARG A 79 12.62 2.19 6.86
C ARG A 79 12.87 1.60 5.47
N ALA A 80 12.90 2.43 4.42
CA ALA A 80 13.27 1.99 3.08
C ALA A 80 14.78 1.69 2.99
N ASP A 81 15.61 2.55 3.59
CA ASP A 81 17.08 2.43 3.60
C ASP A 81 17.55 1.15 4.31
N GLU A 82 16.85 0.64 5.35
CA GLU A 82 17.14 -0.65 6.01
C GLU A 82 17.20 -1.81 5.01
N HIS A 83 16.45 -1.72 3.93
CA HIS A 83 16.42 -2.73 2.89
C HIS A 83 17.19 -2.35 1.63
N GLY A 84 17.82 -1.17 1.59
CA GLY A 84 18.51 -0.63 0.42
C GLY A 84 17.55 -0.26 -0.72
N LEU A 85 16.31 0.14 -0.40
CA LEU A 85 15.29 0.50 -1.37
C LEU A 85 15.36 1.99 -1.72
N SER A 86 15.16 2.33 -2.98
CA SER A 86 15.01 3.72 -3.40
C SER A 86 13.74 4.33 -2.81
N PHE A 87 13.87 5.51 -2.18
CA PHE A 87 12.74 6.21 -1.55
C PHE A 87 12.58 7.61 -2.18
N PHE A 88 11.34 7.94 -2.56
CA PHE A 88 10.98 9.23 -3.13
C PHE A 88 9.78 9.83 -2.41
N VAL A 89 9.83 11.15 -2.22
CA VAL A 89 8.68 11.93 -1.75
C VAL A 89 8.05 12.62 -2.94
N HIS A 90 6.74 12.49 -3.07
CA HIS A 90 5.97 13.16 -4.10
C HIS A 90 4.92 14.06 -3.45
N GLU A 91 4.94 15.33 -3.82
CA GLU A 91 3.97 16.31 -3.35
C GLU A 91 2.86 16.48 -4.37
N THR A 92 1.61 16.50 -3.89
CA THR A 92 0.42 16.74 -4.72
C THR A 92 -0.65 17.45 -3.87
N SER A 93 -1.66 17.96 -4.54
CA SER A 93 -2.81 18.60 -3.89
C SER A 93 -4.11 18.20 -4.57
N PHE A 94 -5.22 18.34 -3.89
CA PHE A 94 -6.55 18.22 -4.49
C PHE A 94 -7.35 19.48 -4.21
N ASP A 95 -8.24 19.81 -5.12
CA ASP A 95 -9.19 20.89 -4.94
C ASP A 95 -10.56 20.31 -4.59
N ALA A 96 -11.03 20.59 -3.37
CA ALA A 96 -12.34 20.11 -2.89
C ALA A 96 -13.52 20.75 -3.65
N SER A 97 -13.29 21.86 -4.36
CA SER A 97 -14.32 22.53 -5.18
C SER A 97 -14.52 21.91 -6.56
N THR A 98 -13.58 21.08 -7.02
CA THR A 98 -13.61 20.48 -8.37
C THR A 98 -14.84 19.60 -8.62
N ASP A 99 -15.31 18.88 -7.60
CA ASP A 99 -16.56 18.11 -7.65
C ASP A 99 -17.23 18.11 -6.27
N THR A 100 -18.13 19.04 -6.08
CA THR A 100 -18.89 19.21 -4.83
C THR A 100 -19.83 18.04 -4.50
N ARG A 101 -20.07 17.13 -5.44
CA ARG A 101 -20.84 15.88 -5.21
C ARG A 101 -20.02 14.80 -4.51
N LYS A 102 -18.69 14.97 -4.43
CA LYS A 102 -17.77 14.02 -3.81
C LYS A 102 -17.25 14.57 -2.49
N SER A 103 -17.11 13.70 -1.50
CA SER A 103 -16.47 14.10 -0.23
C SER A 103 -15.00 14.46 -0.43
N PRO A 104 -14.45 15.39 0.38
CA PRO A 104 -13.02 15.71 0.34
C PRO A 104 -12.11 14.47 0.54
N CYS A 105 -12.55 13.52 1.39
CA CYS A 105 -11.84 12.26 1.60
C CYS A 105 -11.77 11.41 0.33
N PHE A 106 -12.86 11.39 -0.46
CA PHE A 106 -12.86 10.70 -1.75
C PHE A 106 -11.88 11.34 -2.73
N LEU A 107 -11.91 12.67 -2.87
CA LEU A 107 -11.02 13.42 -3.77
C LEU A 107 -9.56 13.25 -3.36
N CYS A 108 -9.25 13.34 -2.07
CA CYS A 108 -7.92 13.08 -1.53
C CYS A 108 -7.43 11.66 -1.88
N SER A 109 -8.26 10.65 -1.64
CA SER A 109 -7.92 9.25 -1.92
C SER A 109 -7.73 8.99 -3.41
N TRP A 110 -8.58 9.61 -4.24
CA TRP A 110 -8.49 9.50 -5.69
C TRP A 110 -7.21 10.15 -6.24
N THR A 111 -6.88 11.37 -5.75
CA THR A 111 -5.66 12.09 -6.13
C THR A 111 -4.40 11.32 -5.74
N ARG A 112 -4.35 10.77 -4.51
CA ARG A 112 -3.23 9.91 -4.09
C ARG A 112 -3.08 8.69 -4.97
N ARG A 113 -4.19 8.04 -5.33
CA ARG A 113 -4.17 6.87 -6.21
C ARG A 113 -3.66 7.23 -7.60
N LYS A 114 -4.16 8.33 -8.18
CA LYS A 114 -3.67 8.84 -9.47
C LYS A 114 -2.17 9.12 -9.42
N ALA A 115 -1.69 9.81 -8.37
CA ALA A 115 -0.28 10.09 -8.19
C ALA A 115 0.57 8.80 -8.13
N LEU A 116 0.10 7.72 -7.49
CA LEU A 116 0.82 6.44 -7.49
C LEU A 116 1.00 5.88 -8.90
N PHE A 117 -0.02 5.94 -9.76
CA PHE A 117 0.11 5.50 -11.16
C PHE A 117 1.08 6.36 -11.96
N ASP A 118 1.02 7.69 -11.78
CA ASP A 118 1.91 8.62 -12.47
C ASP A 118 3.38 8.42 -12.05
N ILE A 119 3.63 8.17 -10.76
CA ILE A 119 4.96 7.87 -10.22
C ILE A 119 5.45 6.52 -10.76
N ALA A 120 4.61 5.48 -10.70
CA ALA A 120 4.95 4.16 -11.20
C ALA A 120 5.38 4.22 -12.67
N LYS A 121 4.61 4.93 -13.50
CA LYS A 121 4.95 5.13 -14.92
C LYS A 121 6.29 5.86 -15.10
N ARG A 122 6.52 6.95 -14.35
CA ARG A 122 7.78 7.73 -14.43
C ARG A 122 9.01 6.91 -14.06
N HIS A 123 8.86 5.99 -13.12
CA HIS A 123 9.96 5.13 -12.66
C HIS A 123 10.01 3.78 -13.39
N GLY A 124 9.22 3.57 -14.44
CA GLY A 124 9.19 2.34 -15.22
C GLY A 124 8.72 1.12 -14.42
N CYS A 125 7.88 1.33 -13.39
CA CYS A 125 7.27 0.25 -12.62
C CYS A 125 6.10 -0.33 -13.41
N ASN A 126 6.03 -1.66 -13.48
CA ASN A 126 4.91 -2.38 -14.08
C ASN A 126 3.89 -2.85 -13.05
N LYS A 127 4.20 -2.73 -11.76
CA LYS A 127 3.30 -3.12 -10.67
C LYS A 127 3.27 -2.09 -9.55
N ILE A 128 2.10 -1.96 -8.91
CA ILE A 128 1.91 -1.22 -7.65
C ILE A 128 1.50 -2.21 -6.57
N ALA A 129 2.28 -2.32 -5.50
CA ALA A 129 1.94 -3.13 -4.35
C ALA A 129 1.22 -2.29 -3.29
N LEU A 130 0.06 -2.78 -2.86
CA LEU A 130 -0.75 -2.16 -1.81
C LEU A 130 -0.76 -3.03 -0.55
N GLY A 131 -0.76 -2.36 0.61
CA GLY A 131 -0.71 -2.98 1.93
C GLY A 131 -2.04 -3.55 2.43
N HIS A 132 -2.96 -3.94 1.53
CA HIS A 132 -4.21 -4.57 1.92
C HIS A 132 -3.96 -6.01 2.39
N HIS A 133 -4.60 -6.36 3.50
CA HIS A 133 -4.48 -7.67 4.15
C HIS A 133 -5.81 -8.45 4.07
N GLN A 134 -5.85 -9.64 4.65
CA GLN A 134 -6.99 -10.54 4.56
C GLN A 134 -8.27 -9.91 5.10
N ASP A 135 -8.18 -9.20 6.22
CA ASP A 135 -9.35 -8.58 6.87
C ASP A 135 -9.93 -7.46 6.00
N ASP A 136 -9.09 -6.61 5.35
CA ASP A 136 -9.58 -5.61 4.37
C ASP A 136 -10.40 -6.25 3.23
N ILE A 137 -9.96 -7.42 2.75
CA ILE A 137 -10.63 -8.15 1.66
C ILE A 137 -11.99 -8.65 2.12
N LEU A 138 -12.06 -9.20 3.34
CA LEU A 138 -13.30 -9.71 3.93
C LEU A 138 -14.26 -8.56 4.28
N GLU A 139 -13.78 -7.49 4.87
CA GLU A 139 -14.58 -6.29 5.16
C GLU A 139 -15.15 -5.69 3.88
N THR A 140 -14.34 -5.58 2.82
CA THR A 140 -14.81 -5.08 1.53
C THR A 140 -15.89 -5.98 0.93
N LEU A 141 -15.75 -7.31 1.04
CA LEU A 141 -16.76 -8.25 0.60
C LEU A 141 -18.09 -8.02 1.34
N LEU A 142 -18.04 -7.97 2.67
CA LEU A 142 -19.23 -7.77 3.50
C LEU A 142 -19.89 -6.40 3.23
N MET A 143 -19.10 -5.33 3.10
CA MET A 143 -19.62 -4.01 2.76
C MET A 143 -20.33 -3.99 1.41
N ASN A 144 -19.75 -4.62 0.38
CA ASN A 144 -20.37 -4.70 -0.93
C ASN A 144 -21.67 -5.53 -0.90
N MET A 145 -21.69 -6.63 -0.16
CA MET A 145 -22.91 -7.43 0.01
C MET A 145 -24.03 -6.66 0.70
N ILE A 146 -23.71 -5.94 1.79
CA ILE A 146 -24.70 -5.23 2.60
C ILE A 146 -25.20 -3.95 1.92
N HIS A 147 -24.30 -3.15 1.35
CA HIS A 147 -24.65 -1.82 0.82
C HIS A 147 -24.96 -1.80 -0.67
N GLN A 148 -24.45 -2.76 -1.43
CA GLN A 148 -24.58 -2.77 -2.90
C GLN A 148 -25.31 -4.01 -3.44
N GLY A 149 -25.59 -5.01 -2.59
CA GLY A 149 -26.15 -6.29 -3.02
C GLY A 149 -25.21 -7.04 -4.00
N ALA A 150 -23.91 -6.74 -3.98
CA ALA A 150 -22.94 -7.26 -4.91
C ALA A 150 -21.92 -8.19 -4.22
N ILE A 151 -21.71 -9.38 -4.80
CA ILE A 151 -20.67 -10.30 -4.35
C ILE A 151 -19.38 -9.91 -5.10
N GLY A 152 -18.51 -9.11 -4.41
CA GLY A 152 -17.25 -8.65 -4.98
C GLY A 152 -16.32 -8.12 -3.90
N THR A 153 -15.03 -8.31 -4.10
CA THR A 153 -13.99 -7.82 -3.19
C THR A 153 -12.74 -7.43 -3.96
N MET A 154 -11.67 -7.09 -3.24
CA MET A 154 -10.37 -6.75 -3.82
C MET A 154 -9.60 -8.01 -4.23
N PRO A 155 -9.38 -8.27 -5.53
CA PRO A 155 -8.59 -9.44 -5.93
C PRO A 155 -7.11 -9.27 -5.53
N PRO A 156 -6.37 -10.37 -5.26
CA PRO A 156 -4.94 -10.33 -4.98
C PRO A 156 -4.11 -9.69 -6.10
N ARG A 157 -4.53 -9.90 -7.36
CA ARG A 157 -3.94 -9.31 -8.57
C ARG A 157 -5.04 -8.68 -9.42
N LEU A 158 -4.83 -7.44 -9.82
CA LEU A 158 -5.75 -6.69 -10.65
C LEU A 158 -4.99 -6.03 -11.80
N LYS A 159 -5.25 -6.46 -13.02
CA LYS A 159 -4.74 -5.81 -14.23
C LYS A 159 -5.55 -4.55 -14.52
N MET A 160 -4.86 -3.46 -14.82
CA MET A 160 -5.46 -2.16 -15.10
C MET A 160 -5.41 -1.89 -16.61
N ASP A 161 -6.52 -2.07 -17.29
CA ASP A 161 -6.59 -1.95 -18.76
C ASP A 161 -6.14 -0.57 -19.28
N LYS A 162 -6.38 0.49 -18.49
CA LYS A 162 -6.05 1.88 -18.89
C LYS A 162 -4.59 2.28 -18.68
N PHE A 163 -3.79 1.52 -17.91
CA PHE A 163 -2.48 1.97 -17.44
C PHE A 163 -1.33 1.02 -17.79
N ASP A 164 -1.61 -0.09 -18.47
CA ASP A 164 -0.62 -1.17 -18.72
C ASP A 164 0.17 -1.52 -17.45
N MET A 165 -0.54 -1.69 -16.36
CA MET A 165 0.01 -1.82 -15.02
C MET A 165 -0.86 -2.76 -14.18
N GLU A 166 -0.27 -3.43 -13.21
CA GLU A 166 -0.98 -4.30 -12.29
C GLU A 166 -0.95 -3.77 -10.86
N ILE A 167 -2.07 -3.89 -10.16
CA ILE A 167 -2.13 -3.73 -8.71
C ILE A 167 -2.01 -5.11 -8.08
N ILE A 168 -1.08 -5.26 -7.13
CA ILE A 168 -0.88 -6.49 -6.38
C ILE A 168 -1.08 -6.28 -4.88
N ARG A 169 -1.54 -7.32 -4.18
CA ARG A 169 -1.78 -7.34 -2.73
C ARG A 169 -1.07 -8.52 -2.08
N PRO A 170 0.25 -8.43 -1.87
CA PRO A 170 1.04 -9.55 -1.38
C PRO A 170 0.64 -10.06 0.01
N MET A 171 -0.01 -9.20 0.81
CA MET A 171 -0.48 -9.55 2.15
C MET A 171 -1.92 -10.06 2.21
N CYS A 172 -2.54 -10.43 1.07
CA CYS A 172 -3.93 -10.90 1.01
C CYS A 172 -4.26 -12.15 1.85
N LEU A 173 -3.25 -12.91 2.26
CA LEU A 173 -3.37 -14.09 3.15
C LEU A 173 -2.92 -13.81 4.60
N VAL A 174 -2.56 -12.55 4.91
CA VAL A 174 -2.07 -12.15 6.22
C VAL A 174 -3.21 -11.52 7.02
N GLU A 175 -3.39 -11.95 8.25
CA GLU A 175 -4.40 -11.39 9.18
C GLU A 175 -3.91 -10.09 9.81
N GLU A 176 -4.81 -9.13 10.03
CA GLU A 176 -4.48 -7.83 10.65
C GLU A 176 -3.82 -7.98 12.01
N LYS A 177 -4.28 -8.96 12.82
CA LYS A 177 -3.71 -9.23 14.14
C LYS A 177 -2.21 -9.56 14.09
N ASP A 178 -1.77 -10.28 13.04
CA ASP A 178 -0.35 -10.63 12.85
C ASP A 178 0.46 -9.39 12.49
N LEU A 179 -0.07 -8.50 11.63
CA LEU A 179 0.55 -7.23 11.27
C LEU A 179 0.66 -6.28 12.47
N THR A 180 -0.37 -6.22 13.32
CA THR A 180 -0.36 -5.42 14.55
C THR A 180 0.75 -5.89 15.50
N ARG A 181 0.90 -7.21 15.69
CA ARG A 181 1.98 -7.77 16.53
C ARG A 181 3.37 -7.52 15.93
N ILE A 182 3.51 -7.60 14.61
CA ILE A 182 4.75 -7.24 13.90
C ILE A 182 5.06 -5.76 14.11
N ALA A 183 4.07 -4.87 14.00
CA ALA A 183 4.25 -3.44 14.21
C ALA A 183 4.83 -3.12 15.59
N VAL A 184 4.32 -3.78 16.64
CA VAL A 184 4.84 -3.65 18.00
C VAL A 184 6.28 -4.19 18.08
N TRP A 185 6.52 -5.39 17.56
CA TRP A 185 7.85 -6.03 17.62
C TRP A 185 8.91 -5.25 16.84
N ARG A 186 8.54 -4.68 15.67
CA ARG A 186 9.43 -3.87 14.83
C ARG A 186 9.55 -2.41 15.30
N GLY A 187 8.77 -2.01 16.31
CA GLY A 187 8.77 -0.63 16.81
C GLY A 187 8.28 0.39 15.78
N TYR A 188 7.25 0.05 14.98
CA TYR A 188 6.71 1.00 14.00
C TYR A 188 6.13 2.21 14.71
N ARG A 189 6.57 3.40 14.30
CA ARG A 189 6.05 4.66 14.84
C ARG A 189 4.76 5.02 14.12
N LYS A 190 3.71 5.27 14.91
CA LYS A 190 2.44 5.74 14.36
C LYS A 190 2.63 7.19 13.86
N GLN A 191 2.31 7.42 12.60
CA GLN A 191 2.27 8.78 12.07
C GLN A 191 1.02 9.49 12.60
N ILE A 192 1.22 10.70 13.12
CA ILE A 192 0.11 11.52 13.63
C ILE A 192 -0.55 12.20 12.44
N LYS A 193 -1.76 11.80 12.12
CA LYS A 193 -2.56 12.37 11.03
C LYS A 193 -3.65 13.26 11.62
N ASN A 194 -3.42 14.56 11.65
CA ASN A 194 -4.46 15.54 11.98
C ASN A 194 -5.20 15.94 10.70
N CYS A 195 -5.97 15.01 10.14
CA CYS A 195 -6.74 15.31 8.94
C CYS A 195 -8.03 16.05 9.32
N PRO A 196 -8.29 17.27 8.81
CA PRO A 196 -9.49 18.02 9.14
C PRO A 196 -10.79 17.36 8.67
N TYR A 197 -10.69 16.35 7.78
CA TYR A 197 -11.83 15.62 7.21
C TYR A 197 -12.03 14.23 7.85
N GLU A 198 -11.29 13.89 8.90
CA GLU A 198 -11.32 12.54 9.52
C GLU A 198 -12.69 12.22 10.16
N SER A 199 -13.38 13.24 10.72
CA SER A 199 -14.70 13.08 11.34
C SER A 199 -15.85 12.76 10.36
N GLY A 200 -15.62 12.88 9.06
CA GLY A 200 -16.61 12.54 8.01
C GLY A 200 -16.34 11.20 7.29
N SER A 201 -15.35 10.44 7.74
CA SER A 201 -14.98 9.14 7.16
C SER A 201 -15.81 8.04 7.79
N SER A 202 -16.62 7.36 6.98
CA SER A 202 -17.42 6.17 7.39
C SER A 202 -16.55 4.90 7.46
N ARG A 203 -15.44 4.95 8.20
CA ARG A 203 -14.66 3.77 8.58
C ARG A 203 -14.70 3.60 10.07
#